data_c00b9cfe39db3c7511f9210e9eb2e10a
#
_entry.id   c00b9cfe39db3c7511f9210e9eb2e10a
#
_cell.length_a   1.000
_cell.length_b   1.000
_cell.length_c   1.000
_cell.angle_alpha   90.00
_cell.angle_beta   90.00
_cell.angle_gamma   90.00
#
_symmetry.space_group_name_H-M   'P 1'
#
loop_
_entity.id
_entity.type
_entity.pdbx_description
1 polymer ?
#
loop_
_entity_poly.entity_id
_entity_poly.type
_entity_poly.pdbx_seq_one_letter_code
_entity_poly.pdbx_strand_id
1 'polypeptide(L)'
;MSLSLHNVGWCAGGKTIVHDASYAFEAGKVTAIIGPNGAGKSTLLRLASGLLPVGGGVVHLNNVPISDLSPMYLAGGRAMLTQDSPLRARFTLRDLVAMGGQVSAPLLGASARLELAEQLLKRVGLGAFIERDIMGLSGGERQRAHLARVMMQLEAAVHGTDKSPGFLLLDEPISAQDLSRQSLVLDLVRAHARRGGGVALVIHDLNWAVACADQIVVLHDGRIYAQGPPEQVLTNALASHVFGLEEGQVHKHVATGKPYILPHNMICQ
;
A
#
# COMPACT_ATOMS: atom_id res chain seq x y z
N MET A 1 -1.01 -16.92 -2.08
CA MET A 1 0.26 -16.27 -1.69
C MET A 1 0.19 -15.79 -0.25
N SER A 2 1.31 -15.69 0.48
CA SER A 2 1.40 -15.16 1.84
C SER A 2 2.61 -14.26 1.98
N LEU A 3 2.47 -13.18 2.76
CA LEU A 3 3.57 -12.28 3.14
C LEU A 3 3.50 -12.11 4.65
N SER A 4 4.53 -12.47 5.39
CA SER A 4 4.50 -12.45 6.85
C SER A 4 5.79 -11.90 7.46
N LEU A 5 5.62 -11.22 8.57
CA LEU A 5 6.67 -10.70 9.43
C LEU A 5 6.72 -11.52 10.72
N HIS A 6 7.89 -11.92 11.15
CA HIS A 6 8.10 -12.68 12.39
C HIS A 6 9.16 -11.97 13.24
N ASN A 7 8.71 -11.36 14.33
CA ASN A 7 9.54 -10.61 15.30
C ASN A 7 10.48 -9.60 14.63
N VAL A 8 9.96 -8.91 13.60
CA VAL A 8 10.76 -7.98 12.80
C VAL A 8 11.05 -6.72 13.61
N GLY A 9 12.33 -6.39 13.70
CA GLY A 9 12.81 -5.17 14.35
C GLY A 9 13.76 -4.38 13.45
N TRP A 10 13.81 -3.05 13.66
CA TRP A 10 14.71 -2.16 12.94
C TRP A 10 15.08 -0.90 13.72
N CYS A 11 16.36 -0.51 13.62
CA CYS A 11 16.92 0.66 14.30
C CYS A 11 17.55 1.62 13.30
N ALA A 12 17.41 2.92 13.55
CA ALA A 12 18.11 3.98 12.83
C ALA A 12 18.74 4.97 13.81
N GLY A 13 20.02 5.30 13.60
CA GLY A 13 20.71 6.29 14.44
C GLY A 13 20.67 5.97 15.95
N GLY A 14 20.72 4.70 16.33
CA GLY A 14 20.64 4.26 17.72
C GLY A 14 19.22 4.25 18.32
N LYS A 15 18.20 4.66 17.55
CA LYS A 15 16.79 4.61 17.97
C LYS A 15 16.09 3.45 17.31
N THR A 16 15.41 2.60 18.10
CA THR A 16 14.54 1.57 17.55
C THR A 16 13.26 2.20 16.99
N ILE A 17 12.96 1.90 15.74
CA ILE A 17 11.81 2.44 15.01
C ILE A 17 10.69 1.40 14.91
N VAL A 18 11.06 0.12 14.76
CA VAL A 18 10.11 -1.02 14.75
C VAL A 18 10.61 -2.04 15.76
N HIS A 19 9.71 -2.48 16.65
CA HIS A 19 9.99 -3.42 17.75
C HIS A 19 9.21 -4.70 17.57
N ASP A 20 9.89 -5.82 17.31
CA ASP A 20 9.35 -7.20 17.33
C ASP A 20 7.98 -7.36 16.64
N ALA A 21 7.82 -6.69 15.50
CA ALA A 21 6.55 -6.72 14.77
C ALA A 21 6.31 -8.09 14.12
N SER A 22 5.18 -8.70 14.43
CA SER A 22 4.72 -9.96 13.84
C SER A 22 3.34 -9.76 13.25
N TYR A 23 3.19 -10.00 11.95
CA TYR A 23 1.92 -9.89 11.23
C TYR A 23 1.95 -10.71 9.94
N ALA A 24 0.81 -11.29 9.58
CA ALA A 24 0.62 -11.98 8.30
C ALA A 24 -0.38 -11.22 7.42
N PHE A 25 0.09 -10.70 6.29
CA PHE A 25 -0.76 -10.12 5.26
C PHE A 25 -1.42 -11.23 4.45
N GLU A 26 -2.73 -11.17 4.31
CA GLU A 26 -3.50 -12.19 3.61
C GLU A 26 -3.72 -11.82 2.13
N ALA A 27 -3.55 -12.81 1.25
CA ALA A 27 -3.95 -12.67 -0.14
C ALA A 27 -5.49 -12.54 -0.24
N GLY A 28 -5.95 -11.75 -1.21
CA GLY A 28 -7.38 -11.45 -1.37
C GLY A 28 -7.93 -10.41 -0.41
N LYS A 29 -7.11 -9.87 0.49
CA LYS A 29 -7.52 -8.85 1.47
C LYS A 29 -6.74 -7.55 1.35
N VAL A 30 -7.38 -6.49 1.81
CA VAL A 30 -6.78 -5.16 1.99
C VAL A 30 -6.49 -4.96 3.48
N THR A 31 -5.23 -4.76 3.83
CA THR A 31 -4.79 -4.40 5.19
C THR A 31 -4.38 -2.93 5.21
N ALA A 32 -5.06 -2.11 6.01
CA ALA A 32 -4.65 -0.73 6.27
C ALA A 32 -3.71 -0.67 7.49
N ILE A 33 -2.58 0.00 7.35
CA ILE A 33 -1.63 0.28 8.43
C ILE A 33 -1.85 1.72 8.86
N ILE A 34 -2.34 1.93 10.08
CA ILE A 34 -2.63 3.24 10.66
C ILE A 34 -1.79 3.48 11.93
N GLY A 35 -1.78 4.72 12.41
CA GLY A 35 -1.06 5.11 13.62
C GLY A 35 -0.56 6.55 13.53
N PRO A 36 -0.05 7.13 14.61
CA PRO A 36 0.49 8.49 14.64
C PRO A 36 1.68 8.68 13.69
N ASN A 37 2.03 9.95 13.43
CA ASN A 37 3.25 10.27 12.71
C ASN A 37 4.47 9.80 13.51
N GLY A 38 5.44 9.21 12.84
CA GLY A 38 6.63 8.65 13.50
C GLY A 38 6.44 7.27 14.14
N ALA A 39 5.25 6.65 14.10
CA ALA A 39 5.00 5.32 14.66
C ALA A 39 5.71 4.16 13.94
N GLY A 40 6.39 4.40 12.81
CA GLY A 40 7.12 3.38 12.08
C GLY A 40 6.38 2.72 10.91
N LYS A 41 5.20 3.23 10.51
CA LYS A 41 4.34 2.65 9.45
C LYS A 41 5.07 2.42 8.12
N SER A 42 5.66 3.48 7.55
CA SER A 42 6.43 3.39 6.30
C SER A 42 7.65 2.48 6.43
N THR A 43 8.29 2.48 7.61
CA THR A 43 9.41 1.59 7.91
C THR A 43 8.95 0.13 7.92
N LEU A 44 7.85 -0.19 8.61
CA LEU A 44 7.28 -1.54 8.61
C LEU A 44 6.96 -2.03 7.19
N LEU A 45 6.37 -1.15 6.37
CA LEU A 45 6.03 -1.49 4.98
C LEU A 45 7.29 -1.72 4.13
N ARG A 46 8.35 -0.92 4.31
CA ARG A 46 9.65 -1.11 3.64
C ARG A 46 10.35 -2.39 4.08
N LEU A 47 10.27 -2.76 5.37
CA LEU A 47 10.76 -4.05 5.87
C LEU A 47 9.98 -5.21 5.25
N ALA A 48 8.64 -5.16 5.24
CA ALA A 48 7.79 -6.16 4.60
C ALA A 48 8.09 -6.33 3.10
N SER A 49 8.48 -5.24 2.42
CA SER A 49 8.85 -5.28 1.00
C SER A 49 10.28 -5.80 0.75
N GLY A 50 11.14 -5.84 1.76
CA GLY A 50 12.57 -6.11 1.60
C GLY A 50 13.37 -4.94 1.01
N LEU A 51 12.82 -3.72 0.95
CA LEU A 51 13.56 -2.51 0.60
C LEU A 51 14.47 -2.04 1.74
N LEU A 52 14.13 -2.40 2.98
CA LEU A 52 15.02 -2.28 4.13
C LEU A 52 15.37 -3.67 4.64
N PRO A 53 16.64 -3.95 4.93
CA PRO A 53 17.03 -5.19 5.61
C PRO A 53 16.47 -5.17 7.03
N VAL A 54 16.02 -6.31 7.53
CA VAL A 54 15.60 -6.44 8.92
C VAL A 54 16.82 -6.35 9.86
N GLY A 55 16.66 -5.68 10.99
CA GLY A 55 17.68 -5.66 12.05
C GLY A 55 17.57 -6.85 13.00
N GLY A 56 16.41 -7.51 13.02
CA GLY A 56 16.09 -8.73 13.73
C GLY A 56 14.81 -9.34 13.20
N GLY A 57 14.58 -10.62 13.47
CA GLY A 57 13.44 -11.35 12.93
C GLY A 57 13.60 -11.71 11.46
N VAL A 58 12.50 -12.10 10.80
CA VAL A 58 12.51 -12.53 9.40
C VAL A 58 11.19 -12.15 8.71
N VAL A 59 11.29 -11.84 7.41
CA VAL A 59 10.14 -11.65 6.53
C VAL A 59 10.07 -12.82 5.56
N HIS A 60 8.89 -13.42 5.43
CA HIS A 60 8.66 -14.52 4.49
C HIS A 60 7.69 -14.10 3.38
N LEU A 61 7.98 -14.53 2.17
CA LEU A 61 7.06 -14.56 1.04
C LEU A 61 6.81 -16.02 0.66
N ASN A 62 5.57 -16.49 0.77
CA ASN A 62 5.22 -17.90 0.56
C ASN A 62 6.04 -18.89 1.43
N ASN A 63 6.20 -18.56 2.71
CA ASN A 63 6.97 -19.32 3.71
C ASN A 63 8.49 -19.43 3.43
N VAL A 64 9.02 -18.66 2.48
CA VAL A 64 10.46 -18.60 2.20
C VAL A 64 10.97 -17.22 2.65
N PRO A 65 12.10 -17.14 3.39
CA PRO A 65 12.70 -15.86 3.74
C PRO A 65 12.96 -15.02 2.49
N ILE A 66 12.60 -13.73 2.52
CA ILE A 66 12.79 -12.86 1.35
C ILE A 66 14.27 -12.68 0.98
N SER A 67 15.18 -12.86 1.94
CA SER A 67 16.63 -12.86 1.72
C SER A 67 17.10 -13.97 0.78
N ASP A 68 16.38 -15.09 0.72
CA ASP A 68 16.75 -16.28 0.00
C ASP A 68 16.12 -16.34 -1.42
N LEU A 69 15.26 -15.35 -1.71
CA LEU A 69 14.53 -15.29 -2.97
C LEU A 69 15.29 -14.49 -4.03
N SER A 70 15.23 -14.95 -5.27
CA SER A 70 15.81 -14.21 -6.40
C SER A 70 15.09 -12.87 -6.63
N PRO A 71 15.79 -11.84 -7.16
CA PRO A 71 15.16 -10.55 -7.48
C PRO A 71 13.93 -10.69 -8.40
N MET A 72 13.97 -11.61 -9.36
CA MET A 72 12.86 -11.86 -10.28
C MET A 72 11.63 -12.45 -9.55
N TYR A 73 11.85 -13.42 -8.65
CA TYR A 73 10.77 -14.00 -7.84
C TYR A 73 10.14 -12.96 -6.92
N LEU A 74 10.97 -12.16 -6.24
CA LEU A 74 10.52 -11.06 -5.41
C LEU A 74 9.73 -10.02 -6.21
N ALA A 75 10.20 -9.65 -7.39
CA ALA A 75 9.52 -8.69 -8.25
C ALA A 75 8.14 -9.18 -8.73
N GLY A 76 7.97 -10.49 -8.97
CA GLY A 76 6.66 -11.07 -9.28
C GLY A 76 5.76 -11.26 -8.06
N GLY A 77 6.35 -11.40 -6.87
CA GLY A 77 5.63 -11.69 -5.63
C GLY A 77 5.14 -10.47 -4.85
N ARG A 78 5.83 -9.32 -5.00
CA ARG A 78 5.43 -8.06 -4.32
C ARG A 78 5.95 -6.85 -5.06
N ALA A 79 5.21 -5.74 -5.03
CA ALA A 79 5.62 -4.43 -5.52
C ALA A 79 5.32 -3.35 -4.50
N MET A 80 6.16 -2.31 -4.42
CA MET A 80 5.98 -1.23 -3.46
C MET A 80 5.96 0.14 -4.12
N LEU A 81 4.94 0.92 -3.78
CA LEU A 81 4.90 2.37 -3.99
C LEU A 81 5.44 3.06 -2.74
N THR A 82 6.53 3.79 -2.88
CA THR A 82 7.09 4.65 -1.81
C THR A 82 6.53 6.06 -1.92
N GLN A 83 6.47 6.77 -0.81
CA GLN A 83 6.00 8.16 -0.74
C GLN A 83 6.82 9.07 -1.67
N ASP A 84 8.15 8.93 -1.67
CA ASP A 84 9.06 9.65 -2.55
C ASP A 84 9.57 8.73 -3.66
N SER A 85 9.29 9.09 -4.90
CA SER A 85 9.83 8.42 -6.10
C SER A 85 10.42 9.47 -7.04
N PRO A 86 11.56 10.12 -6.69
CA PRO A 86 12.15 11.14 -7.52
C PRO A 86 12.65 10.54 -8.82
N LEU A 87 12.12 11.02 -9.94
CA LEU A 87 12.64 10.72 -11.27
C LEU A 87 13.42 11.93 -11.78
N ARG A 88 14.66 11.72 -12.19
CA ARG A 88 15.55 12.74 -12.73
C ARG A 88 15.72 12.67 -14.26
N ALA A 89 15.03 11.73 -14.90
CA ALA A 89 15.09 11.51 -16.33
C ALA A 89 13.72 11.78 -16.97
N ARG A 90 13.71 12.18 -18.24
CA ARG A 90 12.50 12.38 -19.03
C ARG A 90 12.05 11.05 -19.62
N PHE A 91 10.83 10.68 -19.34
CA PHE A 91 10.15 9.51 -19.89
C PHE A 91 8.74 9.88 -20.28
N THR A 92 8.20 9.24 -21.31
CA THR A 92 6.74 9.25 -21.50
C THR A 92 6.09 8.45 -20.37
N LEU A 93 4.82 8.72 -20.07
CA LEU A 93 4.11 7.94 -19.08
C LEU A 93 4.05 6.46 -19.43
N ARG A 94 3.87 6.15 -20.72
CA ARG A 94 3.86 4.78 -21.22
C ARG A 94 5.17 4.06 -20.92
N ASP A 95 6.30 4.69 -21.24
CA ASP A 95 7.62 4.08 -21.00
C ASP A 95 7.90 3.88 -19.51
N LEU A 96 7.58 4.88 -18.68
CA LEU A 96 7.70 4.77 -17.23
C LEU A 96 6.93 3.57 -16.68
N VAL A 97 5.67 3.40 -17.09
CA VAL A 97 4.86 2.30 -16.61
C VAL A 97 5.36 0.96 -17.14
N ALA A 98 5.74 0.90 -18.42
CA ALA A 98 6.29 -0.31 -19.05
C ALA A 98 7.57 -0.82 -18.36
N MET A 99 8.42 0.09 -17.83
CA MET A 99 9.62 -0.27 -17.05
C MET A 99 9.28 -1.11 -15.81
N GLY A 100 8.07 -0.97 -15.23
CA GLY A 100 7.65 -1.75 -14.06
C GLY A 100 7.69 -3.25 -14.27
N GLY A 101 7.41 -3.73 -15.48
CA GLY A 101 7.39 -5.17 -15.81
C GLY A 101 8.72 -5.77 -16.23
N GLN A 102 9.81 -5.00 -16.30
CA GLN A 102 11.09 -5.50 -16.88
C GLN A 102 11.72 -6.64 -16.08
N VAL A 103 11.70 -6.55 -14.74
CA VAL A 103 12.32 -7.55 -13.86
C VAL A 103 11.40 -8.73 -13.61
N SER A 104 10.11 -8.48 -13.40
CA SER A 104 9.11 -9.49 -13.03
C SER A 104 8.69 -10.37 -14.21
N ALA A 105 8.77 -9.85 -15.45
CA ALA A 105 8.39 -10.54 -16.67
C ALA A 105 9.39 -10.26 -17.81
N PRO A 106 10.64 -10.73 -17.71
CA PRO A 106 11.69 -10.42 -18.71
C PRO A 106 11.37 -10.98 -20.10
N LEU A 107 10.56 -12.02 -20.19
CA LEU A 107 10.16 -12.66 -21.44
C LEU A 107 8.91 -12.04 -22.08
N LEU A 108 8.24 -11.11 -21.39
CA LEU A 108 7.09 -10.40 -21.97
C LEU A 108 7.57 -9.48 -23.09
N GLY A 109 7.05 -9.71 -24.30
CA GLY A 109 7.43 -8.92 -25.49
C GLY A 109 7.16 -7.42 -25.32
N ALA A 110 7.93 -6.60 -26.04
CA ALA A 110 7.85 -5.14 -25.91
C ALA A 110 6.44 -4.59 -26.23
N SER A 111 5.79 -5.11 -27.30
CA SER A 111 4.42 -4.70 -27.67
C SER A 111 3.42 -5.00 -26.55
N ALA A 112 3.39 -6.22 -26.04
CA ALA A 112 2.48 -6.62 -24.96
C ALA A 112 2.74 -5.80 -23.68
N ARG A 113 3.99 -5.46 -23.40
CA ARG A 113 4.37 -4.62 -22.28
C ARG A 113 3.85 -3.19 -22.42
N LEU A 114 3.94 -2.60 -23.60
CA LEU A 114 3.42 -1.26 -23.88
C LEU A 114 1.88 -1.25 -23.84
N GLU A 115 1.22 -2.25 -24.40
CA GLU A 115 -0.24 -2.38 -24.36
C GLU A 115 -0.75 -2.48 -22.91
N LEU A 116 -0.09 -3.30 -22.06
CA LEU A 116 -0.44 -3.43 -20.66
C LEU A 116 -0.21 -2.12 -19.90
N ALA A 117 0.88 -1.39 -20.22
CA ALA A 117 1.15 -0.07 -19.64
C ALA A 117 0.06 0.94 -19.99
N GLU A 118 -0.43 0.96 -21.23
CA GLU A 118 -1.53 1.85 -21.65
C GLU A 118 -2.85 1.50 -20.94
N GLN A 119 -3.16 0.20 -20.79
CA GLN A 119 -4.32 -0.24 -20.03
C GLN A 119 -4.27 0.23 -18.58
N LEU A 120 -3.11 0.11 -17.94
CA LEU A 120 -2.90 0.58 -16.56
C LEU A 120 -3.01 2.10 -16.44
N LEU A 121 -2.46 2.85 -17.40
CA LEU A 121 -2.61 4.32 -17.44
C LEU A 121 -4.08 4.74 -17.56
N LYS A 122 -4.87 4.06 -18.38
CA LYS A 122 -6.32 4.30 -18.49
C LYS A 122 -7.00 4.02 -17.14
N ARG A 123 -6.65 2.92 -16.46
CA ARG A 123 -7.22 2.54 -15.16
C ARG A 123 -6.94 3.55 -14.06
N VAL A 124 -5.75 4.17 -14.03
CA VAL A 124 -5.41 5.22 -13.06
C VAL A 124 -5.87 6.62 -13.49
N GLY A 125 -6.68 6.73 -14.56
CA GLY A 125 -7.22 8.00 -15.04
C GLY A 125 -6.21 8.91 -15.74
N LEU A 126 -5.17 8.32 -16.35
CA LEU A 126 -4.12 9.03 -17.10
C LEU A 126 -4.08 8.66 -18.59
N GLY A 127 -5.13 8.04 -19.12
CA GLY A 127 -5.21 7.59 -20.51
C GLY A 127 -5.05 8.69 -21.56
N ALA A 128 -5.42 9.94 -21.24
CA ALA A 128 -5.22 11.09 -22.12
C ALA A 128 -3.76 11.60 -22.17
N PHE A 129 -2.90 11.09 -21.28
CA PHE A 129 -1.53 11.61 -21.09
C PHE A 129 -0.43 10.59 -21.42
N ILE A 130 -0.76 9.51 -22.13
CA ILE A 130 0.12 8.35 -22.38
C ILE A 130 1.51 8.77 -22.92
N GLU A 131 1.53 9.71 -23.88
CA GLU A 131 2.76 10.22 -24.51
C GLU A 131 3.35 11.46 -23.78
N ARG A 132 2.72 11.92 -22.70
CA ARG A 132 3.19 13.09 -21.97
C ARG A 132 4.42 12.77 -21.13
N ASP A 133 5.35 13.75 -21.07
CA ASP A 133 6.53 13.68 -20.18
C ASP A 133 6.08 13.74 -18.72
N ILE A 134 6.60 12.85 -17.88
CA ILE A 134 6.30 12.79 -16.45
C ILE A 134 6.64 14.08 -15.69
N MET A 135 7.63 14.83 -16.16
CA MET A 135 8.04 16.09 -15.53
C MET A 135 6.96 17.17 -15.61
N GLY A 136 6.05 17.06 -16.57
CA GLY A 136 4.92 17.99 -16.73
C GLY A 136 3.66 17.62 -15.95
N LEU A 137 3.70 16.64 -15.05
CA LEU A 137 2.55 16.19 -14.26
C LEU A 137 2.46 16.93 -12.92
N SER A 138 1.23 17.10 -12.45
CA SER A 138 0.94 17.46 -11.06
C SER A 138 1.41 16.36 -10.08
N GLY A 139 1.53 16.68 -8.79
CA GLY A 139 1.91 15.72 -7.76
C GLY A 139 0.99 14.48 -7.73
N GLY A 140 -0.34 14.69 -7.77
CA GLY A 140 -1.30 13.60 -7.78
C GLY A 140 -1.28 12.76 -9.08
N GLU A 141 -1.09 13.38 -10.25
CA GLU A 141 -0.92 12.64 -11.51
C GLU A 141 0.36 11.80 -11.49
N ARG A 142 1.46 12.35 -10.97
CA ARG A 142 2.74 11.65 -10.83
C ARG A 142 2.59 10.46 -9.88
N GLN A 143 1.91 10.61 -8.75
CA GLN A 143 1.64 9.53 -7.81
C GLN A 143 0.84 8.40 -8.47
N ARG A 144 -0.22 8.72 -9.25
CA ARG A 144 -0.99 7.71 -9.99
C ARG A 144 -0.17 7.04 -11.11
N ALA A 145 0.75 7.76 -11.77
CA ALA A 145 1.67 7.15 -12.74
C ALA A 145 2.61 6.14 -12.08
N HIS A 146 3.15 6.47 -10.90
CA HIS A 146 3.95 5.52 -10.12
C HIS A 146 3.13 4.34 -9.59
N LEU A 147 1.86 4.55 -9.22
CA LEU A 147 0.94 3.46 -8.89
C LEU A 147 0.77 2.52 -10.09
N ALA A 148 0.52 3.05 -11.29
CA ALA A 148 0.43 2.25 -12.51
C ALA A 148 1.72 1.44 -12.75
N ARG A 149 2.91 2.04 -12.53
CA ARG A 149 4.21 1.36 -12.66
C ARG A 149 4.38 0.20 -11.69
N VAL A 150 3.97 0.34 -10.41
CA VAL A 150 4.07 -0.77 -9.44
C VAL A 150 3.00 -1.84 -9.68
N MET A 151 1.82 -1.47 -10.17
CA MET A 151 0.82 -2.43 -10.64
C MET A 151 1.32 -3.19 -11.87
N MET A 152 2.00 -2.53 -12.81
CA MET A 152 2.62 -3.15 -13.98
C MET A 152 3.59 -4.25 -13.58
N GLN A 153 4.37 -4.05 -12.52
CA GLN A 153 5.31 -5.04 -12.01
C GLN A 153 4.61 -6.37 -11.67
N LEU A 154 3.46 -6.31 -10.99
CA LEU A 154 2.71 -7.50 -10.58
C LEU A 154 1.87 -8.09 -11.71
N GLU A 155 1.22 -7.25 -12.51
CA GLU A 155 0.36 -7.71 -13.60
C GLU A 155 1.16 -8.34 -14.74
N ALA A 156 2.34 -7.81 -15.06
CA ALA A 156 3.23 -8.42 -16.04
C ALA A 156 3.69 -9.83 -15.62
N ALA A 157 3.96 -10.04 -14.32
CA ALA A 157 4.40 -11.34 -13.80
C ALA A 157 3.36 -12.45 -13.95
N VAL A 158 2.09 -12.11 -14.05
CA VAL A 158 0.97 -13.06 -14.21
C VAL A 158 0.28 -12.95 -15.57
N HIS A 159 0.80 -12.12 -16.47
CA HIS A 159 0.20 -11.87 -17.78
C HIS A 159 0.05 -13.16 -18.58
N GLY A 160 -1.15 -13.39 -19.13
CA GLY A 160 -1.47 -14.61 -19.87
C GLY A 160 -1.60 -15.87 -19.02
N THR A 161 -1.70 -15.75 -17.68
CA THR A 161 -1.91 -16.87 -16.76
C THR A 161 -3.13 -16.66 -15.88
N ASP A 162 -3.64 -17.74 -15.28
CA ASP A 162 -4.74 -17.70 -14.28
C ASP A 162 -4.22 -17.45 -12.84
N LYS A 163 -2.95 -17.09 -12.68
CA LYS A 163 -2.37 -16.83 -11.35
C LYS A 163 -2.86 -15.50 -10.79
N SER A 164 -3.03 -15.47 -9.48
CA SER A 164 -3.30 -14.23 -8.75
C SER A 164 -2.05 -13.34 -8.72
N PRO A 165 -2.20 -12.01 -8.82
CA PRO A 165 -1.09 -11.09 -8.65
C PRO A 165 -0.54 -11.14 -7.22
N GLY A 166 0.72 -10.72 -7.05
CA GLY A 166 1.38 -10.69 -5.75
C GLY A 166 0.85 -9.62 -4.79
N PHE A 167 1.68 -9.24 -3.82
CA PHE A 167 1.34 -8.23 -2.82
C PHE A 167 1.64 -6.81 -3.32
N LEU A 168 0.64 -5.94 -3.25
CA LEU A 168 0.75 -4.51 -3.54
C LEU A 168 0.93 -3.75 -2.22
N LEU A 169 2.10 -3.16 -2.02
CA LEU A 169 2.48 -2.43 -0.81
C LEU A 169 2.51 -0.93 -1.11
N LEU A 170 1.68 -0.13 -0.44
CA LEU A 170 1.44 1.26 -0.79
C LEU A 170 1.68 2.19 0.39
N ASP A 171 2.65 3.09 0.27
CA ASP A 171 2.95 4.11 1.28
C ASP A 171 2.25 5.42 0.89
N GLU A 172 1.16 5.74 1.57
CA GLU A 172 0.31 6.93 1.38
C GLU A 172 -0.17 7.14 -0.07
N PRO A 173 -0.84 6.16 -0.70
CA PRO A 173 -1.15 6.23 -2.14
C PRO A 173 -2.18 7.28 -2.53
N ILE A 174 -2.90 7.88 -1.58
CA ILE A 174 -3.98 8.86 -1.81
C ILE A 174 -3.65 10.26 -1.29
N SER A 175 -2.44 10.48 -0.76
CA SER A 175 -1.99 11.81 -0.33
C SER A 175 -2.00 12.79 -1.52
N ALA A 176 -2.29 14.07 -1.26
CA ALA A 176 -2.31 15.14 -2.26
C ALA A 176 -3.27 14.92 -3.46
N GLN A 177 -4.36 14.17 -3.28
CA GLN A 177 -5.38 13.94 -4.30
C GLN A 177 -6.76 14.42 -3.82
N ASP A 178 -7.60 14.85 -4.75
CA ASP A 178 -9.00 15.15 -4.48
C ASP A 178 -9.80 13.87 -4.18
N LEU A 179 -10.98 14.01 -3.56
CA LEU A 179 -11.81 12.88 -3.12
C LEU A 179 -12.15 11.91 -4.25
N SER A 180 -12.38 12.41 -5.48
CA SER A 180 -12.72 11.56 -6.63
C SER A 180 -11.54 10.67 -7.03
N ARG A 181 -10.33 11.21 -6.97
CA ARG A 181 -9.10 10.50 -7.28
C ARG A 181 -8.66 9.55 -6.15
N GLN A 182 -8.90 9.93 -4.90
CA GLN A 182 -8.73 9.03 -3.75
C GLN A 182 -9.63 7.79 -3.91
N SER A 183 -10.91 7.98 -4.22
CA SER A 183 -11.85 6.87 -4.48
C SER A 183 -11.36 5.97 -5.61
N LEU A 184 -10.94 6.55 -6.74
CA LEU A 184 -10.38 5.79 -7.87
C LEU A 184 -9.22 4.89 -7.45
N VAL A 185 -8.26 5.43 -6.69
CA VAL A 185 -7.09 4.66 -6.21
C VAL A 185 -7.53 3.52 -5.28
N LEU A 186 -8.46 3.79 -4.35
CA LEU A 186 -8.95 2.76 -3.42
C LEU A 186 -9.78 1.68 -4.13
N ASP A 187 -10.50 2.03 -5.19
CA ASP A 187 -11.20 1.04 -6.02
C ASP A 187 -10.22 0.12 -6.77
N LEU A 188 -9.08 0.65 -7.23
CA LEU A 188 -8.01 -0.16 -7.83
C LEU A 188 -7.37 -1.09 -6.81
N VAL A 189 -7.13 -0.61 -5.59
CA VAL A 189 -6.63 -1.41 -4.45
C VAL A 189 -7.57 -2.59 -4.17
N ARG A 190 -8.87 -2.33 -4.05
CA ARG A 190 -9.88 -3.37 -3.84
C ARG A 190 -9.99 -4.33 -5.03
N ALA A 191 -9.90 -3.81 -6.26
CA ALA A 191 -9.92 -4.66 -7.45
C ALA A 191 -8.72 -5.61 -7.50
N HIS A 192 -7.53 -5.16 -7.06
CA HIS A 192 -6.35 -6.00 -6.93
C HIS A 192 -6.57 -7.14 -5.91
N ALA A 193 -7.12 -6.81 -4.74
CA ALA A 193 -7.47 -7.80 -3.72
C ALA A 193 -8.50 -8.82 -4.22
N ARG A 194 -9.59 -8.36 -4.86
CA ARG A 194 -10.62 -9.27 -5.45
C ARG A 194 -10.07 -10.22 -6.50
N ARG A 195 -8.96 -9.90 -7.17
CA ARG A 195 -8.25 -10.80 -8.08
C ARG A 195 -7.33 -11.78 -7.35
N GLY A 196 -7.39 -11.83 -6.02
CA GLY A 196 -6.58 -12.72 -5.18
C GLY A 196 -5.20 -12.18 -4.83
N GLY A 197 -4.86 -10.96 -5.20
CA GLY A 197 -3.65 -10.28 -4.71
C GLY A 197 -3.80 -9.85 -3.25
N GLY A 198 -2.70 -9.68 -2.52
CA GLY A 198 -2.73 -9.05 -1.21
C GLY A 198 -2.45 -7.55 -1.31
N VAL A 199 -3.02 -6.76 -0.39
CA VAL A 199 -2.69 -5.32 -0.30
C VAL A 199 -2.35 -4.94 1.13
N ALA A 200 -1.25 -4.21 1.29
CA ALA A 200 -0.94 -3.48 2.51
C ALA A 200 -0.76 -1.99 2.17
N LEU A 201 -1.52 -1.11 2.82
CA LEU A 201 -1.41 0.31 2.56
C LEU A 201 -1.30 1.12 3.86
N VAL A 202 -0.36 2.06 3.89
CA VAL A 202 -0.29 3.09 4.91
C VAL A 202 -1.26 4.19 4.52
N ILE A 203 -2.13 4.57 5.45
CA ILE A 203 -3.14 5.61 5.26
C ILE A 203 -3.31 6.41 6.55
N HIS A 204 -3.45 7.75 6.42
CA HIS A 204 -3.63 8.64 7.57
C HIS A 204 -5.10 8.89 7.90
N ASP A 205 -5.96 8.91 6.90
CA ASP A 205 -7.38 9.13 7.10
C ASP A 205 -8.04 7.84 7.58
N LEU A 206 -8.52 7.87 8.82
CA LEU A 206 -9.15 6.72 9.48
C LEU A 206 -10.47 6.31 8.83
N ASN A 207 -11.22 7.27 8.26
CA ASN A 207 -12.47 6.98 7.57
C ASN A 207 -12.19 6.24 6.24
N TRP A 208 -11.16 6.66 5.50
CA TRP A 208 -10.73 5.92 4.32
C TRP A 208 -10.17 4.54 4.66
N ALA A 209 -9.44 4.41 5.78
CA ALA A 209 -8.95 3.09 6.23
C ALA A 209 -10.13 2.13 6.49
N VAL A 210 -11.14 2.56 7.26
CA VAL A 210 -12.36 1.78 7.51
C VAL A 210 -13.14 1.50 6.22
N ALA A 211 -13.21 2.49 5.33
CA ALA A 211 -13.96 2.34 4.09
C ALA A 211 -13.34 1.29 3.16
N CYS A 212 -12.01 1.15 3.10
CA CYS A 212 -11.34 0.31 2.11
C CYS A 212 -10.79 -1.02 2.64
N ALA A 213 -10.47 -1.12 3.93
CA ALA A 213 -9.74 -2.27 4.46
C ALA A 213 -10.65 -3.39 4.97
N ASP A 214 -10.18 -4.62 4.83
CA ASP A 214 -10.71 -5.81 5.47
C ASP A 214 -10.07 -6.01 6.85
N GLN A 215 -8.82 -5.57 7.01
CA GLN A 215 -8.04 -5.64 8.24
C GLN A 215 -7.35 -4.30 8.50
N ILE A 216 -7.25 -3.92 9.76
CA ILE A 216 -6.48 -2.77 10.22
C ILE A 216 -5.35 -3.25 11.12
N VAL A 217 -4.16 -2.71 10.92
CA VAL A 217 -3.01 -2.84 11.81
C VAL A 217 -2.69 -1.46 12.37
N VAL A 218 -2.73 -1.31 13.67
CA VAL A 218 -2.40 -0.05 14.35
C VAL A 218 -0.98 -0.12 14.86
N LEU A 219 -0.13 0.78 14.38
CA LEU A 219 1.21 1.00 14.94
C LEU A 219 1.18 2.15 15.94
N HIS A 220 1.77 1.91 17.11
CA HIS A 220 2.02 2.92 18.13
C HIS A 220 3.37 2.66 18.76
N ASP A 221 4.23 3.67 18.86
CA ASP A 221 5.61 3.61 19.40
C ASP A 221 6.43 2.42 18.83
N GLY A 222 6.36 2.22 17.52
CA GLY A 222 7.09 1.18 16.81
C GLY A 222 6.59 -0.25 17.03
N ARG A 223 5.47 -0.44 17.72
CA ARG A 223 4.86 -1.75 17.99
C ARG A 223 3.49 -1.87 17.33
N ILE A 224 3.10 -3.10 17.03
CA ILE A 224 1.71 -3.38 16.67
C ILE A 224 0.88 -3.32 17.96
N TYR A 225 0.07 -2.28 18.09
CA TYR A 225 -0.78 -2.03 19.24
C TYR A 225 -2.10 -2.81 19.18
N ALA A 226 -2.70 -2.85 17.98
CA ALA A 226 -3.94 -3.57 17.73
C ALA A 226 -3.99 -4.05 16.27
N GLN A 227 -4.73 -5.12 16.03
CA GLN A 227 -4.96 -5.65 14.69
C GLN A 227 -6.31 -6.36 14.61
N GLY A 228 -6.96 -6.34 13.46
CA GLY A 228 -8.25 -7.01 13.23
C GLY A 228 -9.15 -6.27 12.25
N PRO A 229 -10.40 -6.70 12.10
CA PRO A 229 -11.39 -5.99 11.30
C PRO A 229 -11.65 -4.56 11.81
N PRO A 230 -11.97 -3.61 10.93
CA PRO A 230 -12.18 -2.20 11.30
C PRO A 230 -13.13 -2.00 12.49
N GLU A 231 -14.21 -2.78 12.54
CA GLU A 231 -15.25 -2.68 13.57
C GLU A 231 -14.78 -3.10 14.97
N GLN A 232 -13.75 -3.94 15.03
CA GLN A 232 -13.16 -4.41 16.30
C GLN A 232 -12.01 -3.51 16.75
N VAL A 233 -11.28 -2.93 15.78
CA VAL A 233 -10.07 -2.16 16.07
C VAL A 233 -10.40 -0.69 16.35
N LEU A 234 -11.23 -0.04 15.52
CA LEU A 234 -11.51 1.38 15.67
C LEU A 234 -12.58 1.63 16.73
N THR A 235 -12.15 1.71 17.99
CA THR A 235 -12.98 1.98 19.18
C THR A 235 -12.65 3.36 19.75
N ASN A 236 -13.55 3.92 20.59
CA ASN A 236 -13.29 5.16 21.32
C ASN A 236 -12.02 5.08 22.16
N ALA A 237 -11.79 3.96 22.86
CA ALA A 237 -10.59 3.75 23.67
C ALA A 237 -9.31 3.80 22.83
N LEU A 238 -9.29 3.14 21.66
CA LEU A 238 -8.15 3.19 20.75
C LEU A 238 -7.97 4.60 20.17
N ALA A 239 -9.05 5.24 19.74
CA ALA A 239 -9.03 6.59 19.18
C ALA A 239 -8.47 7.62 20.17
N SER A 240 -8.86 7.52 21.43
CA SER A 240 -8.31 8.37 22.50
C SER A 240 -6.85 8.05 22.80
N HIS A 241 -6.51 6.79 23.03
CA HIS A 241 -5.17 6.39 23.46
C HIS A 241 -4.10 6.60 22.38
N VAL A 242 -4.40 6.22 21.13
CA VAL A 242 -3.42 6.22 20.03
C VAL A 242 -3.40 7.53 19.25
N PHE A 243 -4.57 8.15 19.05
CA PHE A 243 -4.69 9.36 18.23
C PHE A 243 -4.99 10.61 19.03
N GLY A 244 -5.15 10.51 20.36
CA GLY A 244 -5.43 11.66 21.24
C GLY A 244 -6.80 12.30 20.99
N LEU A 245 -7.76 11.54 20.44
CA LEU A 245 -9.10 12.02 20.21
C LEU A 245 -9.90 11.99 21.50
N GLU A 246 -10.86 12.90 21.66
CA GLU A 246 -11.78 12.89 22.79
C GLU A 246 -12.73 11.68 22.77
N GLU A 247 -13.25 11.29 23.91
CA GLU A 247 -14.22 10.20 23.98
C GLU A 247 -15.52 10.55 23.22
N GLY A 248 -16.10 9.52 22.57
CA GLY A 248 -17.37 9.68 21.83
C GLY A 248 -17.23 10.13 20.38
N GLN A 249 -16.02 10.31 19.86
CA GLN A 249 -15.81 10.71 18.45
C GLN A 249 -15.91 9.54 17.45
N VAL A 250 -15.86 8.29 17.91
CA VAL A 250 -16.09 7.13 17.06
C VAL A 250 -17.59 6.78 17.05
N HIS A 251 -18.19 6.96 15.90
CA HIS A 251 -19.60 6.66 15.65
C HIS A 251 -19.75 5.41 14.80
N LYS A 252 -20.96 4.85 14.74
CA LYS A 252 -21.28 3.73 13.83
C LYS A 252 -22.26 4.18 12.76
N HIS A 253 -21.95 3.88 11.52
CA HIS A 253 -22.85 4.16 10.40
C HIS A 253 -24.07 3.24 10.48
N VAL A 254 -25.28 3.82 10.51
CA VAL A 254 -26.54 3.10 10.80
C VAL A 254 -26.78 1.93 9.83
N ALA A 255 -26.54 2.13 8.54
CA ALA A 255 -26.84 1.11 7.52
C ALA A 255 -25.77 0.03 7.39
N THR A 256 -24.48 0.34 7.72
CA THR A 256 -23.35 -0.60 7.46
C THR A 256 -22.72 -1.15 8.73
N GLY A 257 -23.00 -0.56 9.90
CA GLY A 257 -22.35 -0.86 11.16
C GLY A 257 -20.87 -0.44 11.24
N LYS A 258 -20.29 0.07 10.14
CA LYS A 258 -18.89 0.48 10.10
C LYS A 258 -18.62 1.69 10.98
N PRO A 259 -17.51 1.71 11.73
CA PRO A 259 -17.12 2.87 12.51
C PRO A 259 -16.70 4.02 11.58
N TYR A 260 -16.92 5.25 12.02
CA TYR A 260 -16.37 6.45 11.41
C TYR A 260 -16.05 7.48 12.48
N ILE A 261 -15.15 8.42 12.16
CA ILE A 261 -14.71 9.45 13.08
C ILE A 261 -15.17 10.81 12.56
N LEU A 262 -15.78 11.59 13.45
CA LEU A 262 -15.98 13.02 13.26
C LEU A 262 -14.93 13.75 14.11
N PRO A 263 -13.89 14.33 13.50
CA PRO A 263 -12.74 14.88 14.25
C PRO A 263 -13.06 16.19 15.01
N HIS A 264 -14.27 16.74 14.90
CA HIS A 264 -14.65 17.99 15.52
C HIS A 264 -15.99 17.91 16.24
N ASN A 265 -15.95 17.95 17.56
CA ASN A 265 -17.11 18.33 18.38
C ASN A 265 -17.37 19.85 18.36
N MET A 266 -16.92 20.58 17.36
CA MET A 266 -17.06 22.04 17.28
C MET A 266 -18.49 22.55 16.99
N ILE A 267 -19.48 21.65 16.95
CA ILE A 267 -20.87 22.05 16.60
C ILE A 267 -21.79 22.13 17.84
N CYS A 268 -21.28 21.82 19.02
CA CYS A 268 -22.08 21.87 20.26
C CYS A 268 -21.34 22.65 21.35
N GLN A 269 -21.20 23.96 21.18
CA GLN A 269 -21.11 24.95 22.26
C GLN A 269 -21.90 26.18 21.89
#